data_791cbf4d6a5fb50faf9d4cdce6bb3272
#
_entry.id   791cbf4d6a5fb50faf9d4cdce6bb3272
#
_cell.length_a   1.000
_cell.length_b   1.000
_cell.length_c   1.000
_cell.angle_alpha   90.00
_cell.angle_beta   90.00
_cell.angle_gamma   90.00
#
_symmetry.space_group_name_H-M   'P 1'
#
loop_
_entity.id
_entity.type
_entity.pdbx_description
1 polymer ?
#
loop_
_entity_poly.entity_id
_entity_poly.type
_entity_poly.pdbx_seq_one_letter_code
_entity_poly.pdbx_strand_id
1 'polypeptide(L)'
;MGLYDMVMIKDNHVSAAGGLTQALTRVDGYLAARGLATPIEAETRTLEEVDEVLAYLRAHPGTRVRRIMLDNMTKRTGAGDELDVSMLREAVARVGGRCETEASGNITIGTVGQIGQTGVTFLSSGALTHSVTAFDISLLIDQGNYREH
;
A
#
# COMPACT_ATOMS: atom_id res chain seq x y z
N MET A 1 -2.97 14.60 2.01
CA MET A 1 -2.11 13.42 1.84
C MET A 1 -0.82 13.87 1.18
N GLY A 2 0.33 13.56 1.75
CA GLY A 2 1.63 13.97 1.25
C GLY A 2 2.69 12.88 1.48
N LEU A 3 3.89 13.07 0.93
CA LEU A 3 4.98 12.09 1.03
C LEU A 3 5.57 11.92 2.44
N TYR A 4 5.09 12.67 3.41
CA TYR A 4 5.54 12.68 4.80
C TYR A 4 4.43 12.29 5.79
N ASP A 5 3.28 11.83 5.30
CA ASP A 5 2.12 11.53 6.13
C ASP A 5 2.30 10.27 6.98
N MET A 6 3.15 9.35 6.54
CA MET A 6 3.36 8.05 7.18
C MET A 6 4.80 7.58 6.99
N VAL A 7 5.36 6.91 7.98
CA VAL A 7 6.64 6.21 7.86
C VAL A 7 6.38 4.82 7.31
N MET A 8 7.01 4.48 6.19
CA MET A 8 6.90 3.16 5.59
C MET A 8 8.15 2.32 5.87
N ILE A 9 7.95 1.14 6.44
CA ILE A 9 8.98 0.13 6.67
C ILE A 9 8.86 -0.91 5.57
N LYS A 10 9.90 -1.04 4.74
CA LYS A 10 9.98 -1.99 3.63
C LYS A 10 11.01 -3.10 3.92
N ASP A 11 11.04 -4.12 3.06
CA ASP A 11 11.93 -5.27 3.14
C ASP A 11 13.41 -4.89 3.35
N ASN A 12 13.91 -3.88 2.66
CA ASN A 12 15.28 -3.38 2.82
C ASN A 12 15.52 -2.79 4.22
N HIS A 13 14.53 -2.13 4.81
CA HIS A 13 14.62 -1.62 6.18
C HIS A 13 14.60 -2.77 7.20
N VAL A 14 13.77 -3.77 6.97
CA VAL A 14 13.69 -5.00 7.78
C VAL A 14 15.04 -5.72 7.77
N SER A 15 15.62 -5.92 6.58
CA SER A 15 16.92 -6.53 6.39
C SER A 15 18.03 -5.75 7.12
N ALA A 16 18.08 -4.44 6.97
CA ALA A 16 19.06 -3.58 7.63
C ALA A 16 18.89 -3.52 9.15
N ALA A 17 17.69 -3.72 9.66
CA ALA A 17 17.41 -3.74 11.09
C ALA A 17 17.73 -5.08 11.77
N GLY A 18 17.80 -6.17 10.99
CA GLY A 18 17.96 -7.54 11.46
C GLY A 18 16.64 -8.23 11.79
N GLY A 19 15.52 -7.75 11.26
CA GLY A 19 14.18 -8.33 11.40
C GLY A 19 13.07 -7.29 11.46
N LEU A 20 11.83 -7.74 11.25
CA LEU A 20 10.65 -6.87 11.22
C LEU A 20 10.35 -6.25 12.59
N THR A 21 10.35 -7.04 13.64
CA THR A 21 10.18 -6.57 15.02
C THR A 21 11.25 -5.54 15.42
N GLN A 22 12.52 -5.75 15.01
CA GLN A 22 13.61 -4.82 15.26
C GLN A 22 13.43 -3.50 14.51
N ALA A 23 12.97 -3.56 13.25
CA ALA A 23 12.67 -2.38 12.45
C ALA A 23 11.55 -1.56 13.10
N LEU A 24 10.44 -2.18 13.47
CA LEU A 24 9.31 -1.55 14.16
C LEU A 24 9.75 -0.89 15.46
N THR A 25 10.51 -1.61 16.30
CA THR A 25 11.00 -1.09 17.59
C THR A 25 11.89 0.15 17.41
N ARG A 26 12.79 0.12 16.42
CA ARG A 26 13.67 1.28 16.13
C ARG A 26 12.88 2.49 15.68
N VAL A 27 11.90 2.32 14.80
CA VAL A 27 11.07 3.42 14.27
C VAL A 27 10.18 3.99 15.36
N ASP A 28 9.48 3.15 16.13
CA ASP A 28 8.65 3.61 17.25
C ASP A 28 9.48 4.39 18.28
N GLY A 29 10.66 3.87 18.62
CA GLY A 29 11.59 4.54 19.55
C GLY A 29 12.10 5.88 19.01
N TYR A 30 12.44 5.94 17.73
CA TYR A 30 12.85 7.19 17.06
C TYR A 30 11.75 8.25 17.09
N LEU A 31 10.52 7.87 16.72
CA LEU A 31 9.37 8.77 16.72
C LEU A 31 9.02 9.25 18.14
N ALA A 32 9.07 8.34 19.12
CA ALA A 32 8.84 8.67 20.52
C ALA A 32 9.87 9.67 21.06
N ALA A 33 11.16 9.44 20.81
CA ALA A 33 12.24 10.32 21.25
C ALA A 33 12.16 11.74 20.70
N ARG A 34 11.47 11.92 19.54
CA ARG A 34 11.26 13.23 18.90
C ARG A 34 9.87 13.82 19.13
N GLY A 35 9.01 13.17 19.90
CA GLY A 35 7.63 13.61 20.10
C GLY A 35 6.79 13.62 18.82
N LEU A 36 7.14 12.81 17.81
CA LEU A 36 6.44 12.73 16.53
C LEU A 36 5.29 11.73 16.64
N ALA A 37 4.11 12.14 16.17
CA ALA A 37 2.90 11.30 16.14
C ALA A 37 2.67 10.63 14.77
N THR A 38 3.65 10.68 13.86
CA THR A 38 3.57 10.13 12.51
C THR A 38 3.26 8.63 12.56
N PRO A 39 2.21 8.16 11.87
CA PRO A 39 1.86 6.75 11.83
C PRO A 39 2.90 5.93 11.05
N ILE A 40 2.89 4.62 11.29
CA ILE A 40 3.80 3.66 10.66
C ILE A 40 2.97 2.70 9.82
N GLU A 41 3.45 2.42 8.62
CA GLU A 41 3.03 1.35 7.74
C GLU A 41 4.15 0.32 7.62
N ALA A 42 3.80 -0.96 7.82
CA ALA A 42 4.73 -2.08 7.69
C ALA A 42 4.40 -2.92 6.45
N GLU A 43 5.35 -3.05 5.54
CA GLU A 43 5.24 -3.96 4.40
C GLU A 43 5.45 -5.41 4.86
N THR A 44 4.56 -6.30 4.40
CA THR A 44 4.62 -7.74 4.65
C THR A 44 4.35 -8.50 3.35
N ARG A 45 5.01 -9.64 3.17
CA ARG A 45 4.90 -10.50 1.97
C ARG A 45 4.41 -11.91 2.27
N THR A 46 4.42 -12.28 3.54
CA THR A 46 3.96 -13.59 4.00
C THR A 46 2.96 -13.47 5.14
N LEU A 47 2.21 -14.54 5.38
CA LEU A 47 1.26 -14.59 6.48
C LEU A 47 1.97 -14.61 7.85
N GLU A 48 3.19 -15.16 7.90
CA GLU A 48 4.04 -15.17 9.08
C GLU A 48 4.48 -13.75 9.45
N GLU A 49 4.86 -12.93 8.48
CA GLU A 49 5.18 -11.52 8.70
C GLU A 49 3.97 -10.72 9.18
N VAL A 50 2.78 -11.00 8.63
CA VAL A 50 1.52 -10.41 9.16
C VAL A 50 1.32 -10.77 10.62
N ASP A 51 1.50 -12.05 10.98
CA ASP A 51 1.36 -12.51 12.36
C ASP A 51 2.41 -11.88 13.28
N GLU A 52 3.64 -11.63 12.79
CA GLU A 52 4.70 -10.93 13.53
C GLU A 52 4.30 -9.47 13.83
N VAL A 53 3.78 -8.72 12.83
CA VAL A 53 3.26 -7.36 13.07
C VAL A 53 2.11 -7.39 14.07
N LEU A 54 1.19 -8.34 13.96
CA LEU A 54 0.07 -8.49 14.89
C LEU A 54 0.52 -8.83 16.31
N ALA A 55 1.60 -9.62 16.46
CA ALA A 55 2.23 -9.87 17.75
C ALA A 55 2.85 -8.59 18.33
N TYR A 56 3.53 -7.81 17.48
CA TYR A 56 4.08 -6.52 17.86
C TYR A 56 3.00 -5.55 18.35
N LEU A 57 1.88 -5.43 17.63
CA LEU A 57 0.72 -4.59 18.03
C LEU A 57 0.18 -4.98 19.41
N ARG A 58 0.07 -6.29 19.69
CA ARG A 58 -0.38 -6.79 21.02
C ARG A 58 0.60 -6.46 22.14
N ALA A 59 1.89 -6.58 21.86
CA ALA A 59 2.93 -6.32 22.85
C ALA A 59 3.17 -4.82 23.13
N HIS A 60 2.82 -3.95 22.17
CA HIS A 60 3.10 -2.51 22.21
C HIS A 60 1.81 -1.69 21.98
N PRO A 61 0.89 -1.58 22.97
CA PRO A 61 -0.37 -0.86 22.78
C PRO A 61 -0.22 0.62 22.40
N GLY A 62 0.94 1.21 22.69
CA GLY A 62 1.28 2.59 22.35
C GLY A 62 1.98 2.77 20.99
N THR A 63 2.14 1.70 20.21
CA THR A 63 2.81 1.76 18.90
C THR A 63 2.06 2.69 17.92
N ARG A 64 2.81 3.26 16.99
CA ARG A 64 2.28 4.08 15.90
C ARG A 64 1.97 3.29 14.65
N VAL A 65 2.11 1.96 14.67
CA VAL A 65 1.69 1.11 13.55
C VAL A 65 0.18 1.23 13.36
N ARG A 66 -0.23 1.69 12.16
CA ARG A 66 -1.63 1.92 11.80
C ARG A 66 -2.05 1.14 10.56
N ARG A 67 -1.07 0.73 9.75
CA ARG A 67 -1.34 0.01 8.51
C ARG A 67 -0.34 -1.11 8.27
N ILE A 68 -0.84 -2.20 7.71
CA ILE A 68 -0.03 -3.30 7.17
C ILE A 68 -0.21 -3.30 5.65
N MET A 69 0.89 -3.14 4.91
CA MET A 69 0.89 -3.37 3.48
C MET A 69 1.07 -4.86 3.20
N LEU A 70 0.16 -5.41 2.41
CA LEU A 70 0.10 -6.80 1.96
C LEU A 70 0.65 -6.84 0.53
N ASP A 71 1.98 -6.95 0.41
CA ASP A 71 2.69 -6.82 -0.86
C ASP A 71 2.78 -8.14 -1.61
N ASN A 72 2.33 -8.15 -2.87
CA ASN A 72 2.38 -9.29 -3.77
C ASN A 72 1.69 -10.57 -3.23
N MET A 73 0.64 -10.45 -2.41
CA MET A 73 -0.12 -11.59 -1.85
C MET A 73 -1.22 -12.11 -2.80
N THR A 74 -1.07 -11.87 -4.09
CA THR A 74 -1.95 -12.40 -5.15
C THR A 74 -1.12 -13.12 -6.21
N LYS A 75 -1.72 -14.09 -6.90
CA LYS A 75 -1.05 -14.83 -8.00
C LYS A 75 -1.95 -14.85 -9.22
N ARG A 76 -1.38 -14.66 -10.43
CA ARG A 76 -2.12 -14.86 -11.66
C ARG A 76 -2.39 -16.36 -11.87
N THR A 77 -3.62 -16.71 -12.22
CA THR A 77 -4.05 -18.09 -12.42
C THR A 77 -4.00 -18.52 -13.89
N GLY A 78 -3.81 -17.58 -14.83
CA GLY A 78 -3.77 -17.84 -16.26
C GLY A 78 -3.26 -16.66 -17.07
N ALA A 79 -3.57 -16.65 -18.36
CA ALA A 79 -3.14 -15.62 -19.31
C ALA A 79 -3.94 -14.29 -19.19
N GLY A 80 -5.04 -14.28 -18.44
CA GLY A 80 -5.92 -13.11 -18.25
C GLY A 80 -5.67 -12.35 -16.97
N ASP A 81 -6.68 -11.58 -16.57
CA ASP A 81 -6.68 -10.79 -15.33
C ASP A 81 -7.22 -11.57 -14.11
N GLU A 82 -7.42 -12.87 -14.24
CA GLU A 82 -7.88 -13.71 -13.14
C GLU A 82 -6.78 -13.90 -12.10
N LEU A 83 -7.12 -13.64 -10.83
CA LEU A 83 -6.19 -13.74 -9.69
C LEU A 83 -6.66 -14.78 -8.68
N ASP A 84 -5.72 -15.56 -8.16
CA ASP A 84 -5.86 -16.18 -6.85
C ASP A 84 -5.58 -15.14 -5.78
N VAL A 85 -6.62 -14.79 -5.04
CA VAL A 85 -6.58 -13.82 -3.93
C VAL A 85 -6.72 -14.49 -2.56
N SER A 86 -6.55 -15.81 -2.49
CA SER A 86 -6.75 -16.59 -1.27
C SER A 86 -5.83 -16.16 -0.13
N MET A 87 -4.54 -15.98 -0.40
CA MET A 87 -3.56 -15.52 0.57
C MET A 87 -3.87 -14.09 1.07
N LEU A 88 -4.27 -13.20 0.15
CA LEU A 88 -4.65 -11.83 0.52
C LEU A 88 -5.89 -11.80 1.43
N ARG A 89 -6.92 -12.61 1.11
CA ARG A 89 -8.10 -12.75 1.98
C ARG A 89 -7.75 -13.29 3.36
N GLU A 90 -6.89 -14.28 3.42
CA GLU A 90 -6.43 -14.83 4.68
C GLU A 90 -5.68 -13.79 5.50
N ALA A 91 -4.78 -13.01 4.88
CA ALA A 91 -4.06 -11.93 5.54
C ALA A 91 -5.04 -10.87 6.12
N VAL A 92 -6.03 -10.42 5.33
CA VAL A 92 -7.08 -9.49 5.79
C VAL A 92 -7.86 -10.08 6.96
N ALA A 93 -8.25 -11.36 6.88
CA ALA A 93 -8.95 -12.05 7.96
C ALA A 93 -8.10 -12.15 9.24
N ARG A 94 -6.79 -12.43 9.11
CA ARG A 94 -5.86 -12.43 10.25
C ARG A 94 -5.72 -11.05 10.89
N VAL A 95 -5.67 -9.98 10.07
CA VAL A 95 -5.65 -8.61 10.61
C VAL A 95 -6.94 -8.30 11.35
N GLY A 96 -8.09 -8.71 10.85
CA GLY A 96 -9.37 -8.67 11.57
C GLY A 96 -9.75 -7.27 12.06
N GLY A 97 -9.45 -6.22 11.30
CA GLY A 97 -9.78 -4.83 11.64
C GLY A 97 -8.94 -4.20 12.76
N ARG A 98 -7.87 -4.85 13.23
CA ARG A 98 -6.97 -4.29 14.27
C ARG A 98 -6.13 -3.12 13.80
N CYS A 99 -5.89 -3.04 12.50
CA CYS A 99 -5.31 -1.90 11.80
C CYS A 99 -5.81 -1.88 10.36
N GLU A 100 -5.47 -0.82 9.63
CA GLU A 100 -5.74 -0.71 8.20
C GLU A 100 -4.90 -1.71 7.42
N THR A 101 -5.39 -2.11 6.24
CA THR A 101 -4.66 -2.97 5.29
C THR A 101 -4.55 -2.28 3.95
N GLU A 102 -3.39 -2.41 3.31
CA GLU A 102 -3.15 -1.93 1.96
C GLU A 102 -2.68 -3.08 1.08
N ALA A 103 -3.37 -3.39 -0.02
CA ALA A 103 -2.88 -4.33 -1.01
C ALA A 103 -1.99 -3.60 -2.01
N SER A 104 -0.82 -4.16 -2.29
CA SER A 104 0.18 -3.66 -3.22
C SER A 104 0.71 -4.77 -4.12
N GLY A 105 1.28 -4.38 -5.25
CA GLY A 105 1.93 -5.28 -6.19
C GLY A 105 1.07 -5.65 -7.40
N ASN A 106 1.51 -5.22 -8.59
CA ASN A 106 0.94 -5.59 -9.90
C ASN A 106 -0.58 -5.34 -10.07
N ILE A 107 -1.13 -4.36 -9.37
CA ILE A 107 -2.55 -3.99 -9.45
C ILE A 107 -2.81 -3.21 -10.75
N THR A 108 -3.75 -3.70 -11.54
CA THR A 108 -4.17 -3.11 -12.81
C THR A 108 -5.67 -2.80 -12.79
N ILE A 109 -6.16 -2.07 -13.79
CA ILE A 109 -7.59 -1.79 -13.93
C ILE A 109 -8.42 -3.09 -14.06
N GLY A 110 -7.87 -4.14 -14.68
CA GLY A 110 -8.55 -5.44 -14.83
C GLY A 110 -8.59 -6.26 -13.54
N THR A 111 -7.66 -6.03 -12.60
CA THR A 111 -7.54 -6.83 -11.36
C THR A 111 -8.05 -6.10 -10.12
N VAL A 112 -8.16 -4.77 -10.14
CA VAL A 112 -8.49 -3.95 -8.96
C VAL A 112 -9.81 -4.35 -8.31
N GLY A 113 -10.82 -4.73 -9.09
CA GLY A 113 -12.12 -5.17 -8.56
C GLY A 113 -12.04 -6.47 -7.75
N GLN A 114 -11.24 -7.45 -8.22
CA GLN A 114 -11.05 -8.72 -7.51
C GLN A 114 -10.31 -8.50 -6.17
N ILE A 115 -9.30 -7.63 -6.18
CA ILE A 115 -8.52 -7.30 -4.99
C ILE A 115 -9.38 -6.52 -3.99
N GLY A 116 -10.16 -5.54 -4.44
CA GLY A 116 -11.06 -4.77 -3.57
C GLY A 116 -12.10 -5.63 -2.85
N GLN A 117 -12.57 -6.71 -3.47
CA GLN A 117 -13.51 -7.66 -2.87
C GLN A 117 -12.90 -8.51 -1.75
N THR A 118 -11.59 -8.44 -1.50
CA THR A 118 -10.94 -9.13 -0.38
C THR A 118 -11.17 -8.44 0.97
N GLY A 119 -11.65 -7.20 0.96
CA GLY A 119 -11.89 -6.40 2.16
C GLY A 119 -10.70 -5.59 2.63
N VAL A 120 -9.66 -5.41 1.80
CA VAL A 120 -8.56 -4.47 2.08
C VAL A 120 -9.08 -3.04 2.21
N THR A 121 -8.43 -2.23 3.05
CA THR A 121 -8.82 -0.83 3.27
C THR A 121 -8.36 0.06 2.11
N PHE A 122 -7.15 -0.19 1.60
CA PHE A 122 -6.52 0.60 0.53
C PHE A 122 -5.92 -0.30 -0.55
N LEU A 123 -5.75 0.29 -1.71
CA LEU A 123 -5.10 -0.31 -2.87
C LEU A 123 -4.08 0.67 -3.42
N SER A 124 -2.84 0.23 -3.65
CA SER A 124 -1.81 1.04 -4.29
C SER A 124 -1.40 0.43 -5.63
N SER A 125 -1.38 1.25 -6.67
CA SER A 125 -1.00 0.83 -8.00
C SER A 125 -0.01 1.81 -8.62
N GLY A 126 1.16 1.32 -9.01
CA GLY A 126 2.15 2.10 -9.74
C GLY A 126 1.63 2.62 -11.08
N ALA A 127 0.66 1.95 -11.69
CA ALA A 127 0.05 2.38 -12.95
C ALA A 127 -0.66 3.74 -12.87
N LEU A 128 -0.96 4.25 -11.67
CA LEU A 128 -1.49 5.60 -11.45
C LEU A 128 -0.43 6.69 -11.69
N THR A 129 0.85 6.36 -11.62
CA THR A 129 1.95 7.32 -11.66
C THR A 129 2.95 7.08 -12.79
N HIS A 130 2.95 5.90 -13.40
CA HIS A 130 3.83 5.57 -14.52
C HIS A 130 3.08 4.87 -15.64
N SER A 131 3.67 4.83 -16.85
CA SER A 131 3.11 4.15 -18.02
C SER A 131 1.70 4.64 -18.41
N VAL A 132 1.44 5.94 -18.21
CA VAL A 132 0.16 6.57 -18.55
C VAL A 132 0.03 6.62 -20.07
N THR A 133 -1.11 6.17 -20.58
CA THR A 133 -1.47 6.39 -21.98
C THR A 133 -1.84 7.86 -22.15
N ALA A 134 -1.07 8.59 -22.98
CA ALA A 134 -1.37 9.98 -23.26
C ALA A 134 -2.68 10.10 -24.04
N PHE A 135 -3.52 11.06 -23.65
CA PHE A 135 -4.65 11.48 -24.48
C PHE A 135 -4.15 12.41 -25.58
N ASP A 136 -4.57 12.14 -26.81
CA ASP A 136 -4.36 13.06 -27.93
C ASP A 136 -5.36 14.20 -27.80
N ILE A 137 -4.92 15.29 -27.17
CA ILE A 137 -5.74 16.49 -26.97
C ILE A 137 -5.14 17.60 -27.79
N SER A 138 -5.94 18.16 -28.73
CA SER A 138 -5.58 19.35 -29.49
C SER A 138 -6.57 20.49 -29.21
N LEU A 139 -6.03 21.69 -29.07
CA LEU A 139 -6.80 22.92 -29.02
C LEU A 139 -6.63 23.64 -30.34
N LEU A 140 -7.72 23.76 -31.12
CA LEU A 140 -7.77 24.57 -32.34
C LEU A 140 -8.44 25.89 -32.00
N ILE A 141 -7.73 26.98 -32.27
CA ILE A 141 -8.32 28.31 -32.22
C ILE A 141 -8.93 28.57 -33.62
N ASP A 142 -10.24 28.65 -33.71
CA ASP A 142 -10.91 29.06 -34.89
C ASP A 142 -10.62 30.55 -35.16
N GLN A 143 -9.79 30.81 -36.15
CA GLN A 143 -9.57 32.16 -36.67
C GLN A 143 -10.73 32.55 -37.59
N GLY A 144 -11.96 32.36 -37.12
CA GLY A 144 -13.15 32.84 -37.84
C GLY A 144 -12.93 34.27 -38.31
N ASN A 145 -13.19 34.52 -39.58
CA ASN A 145 -13.07 35.82 -40.25
C ASN A 145 -13.68 36.92 -39.39
N TYR A 146 -12.84 37.58 -38.56
CA TYR A 146 -13.17 38.88 -38.01
C TYR A 146 -13.31 39.82 -39.19
N ARG A 147 -14.54 39.98 -39.74
CA ARG A 147 -14.89 41.12 -40.58
C ARG A 147 -15.00 42.28 -39.59
N GLU A 148 -13.99 43.14 -39.59
CA GLU A 148 -14.11 44.46 -39.00
C GLU A 148 -15.31 45.16 -39.63
N HIS A 149 -16.28 45.59 -38.85
CA HIS A 149 -17.36 46.47 -39.24
C HIS A 149 -17.00 47.90 -38.80
#